data_5df061c717b7799518fe40b5c2bb9c64
#
_entry.id   5df061c717b7799518fe40b5c2bb9c64
#
_cell.length_a   1.000
_cell.length_b   1.000
_cell.length_c   1.000
_cell.angle_alpha   90.00
_cell.angle_beta   90.00
_cell.angle_gamma   90.00
#
_symmetry.space_group_name_H-M   'P 1'
#
loop_
_entity.id
_entity.type
_entity.pdbx_description
1 polymer ?
#
loop_
_entity_poly.entity_id
_entity_poly.type
_entity_poly.pdbx_seq_one_letter_code
_entity_poly.pdbx_strand_id
1 'polypeptide(L)'
;MKYGIGYLLGLGALALQPLAHGADLQLKSSLTANRVIPADYYWNQFGCSGANLAPRLDWQNAPAGTKSFAITFYDQDAPTGSGFWHRVVYDIPANVHSLPGGKDGGPLPEGAIESNTDLGKPGFFGPCPPEGRQHRYKWTVHALNVAKLPVKPDYSAALTGFFLWQHTLAKSELVLLAGPRKESTQ
;
A
#
# COMPACT_ATOMS: atom_id res chain seq x y z
N MET A 1 -39.67 54.66 46.50
CA MET A 1 -38.60 54.48 45.50
C MET A 1 -38.23 52.97 45.50
N LYS A 2 -38.57 52.26 44.47
CA LYS A 2 -38.19 50.82 44.31
C LYS A 2 -37.40 50.69 43.02
N TYR A 3 -36.13 50.34 43.16
CA TYR A 3 -35.24 50.08 42.02
C TYR A 3 -35.34 48.57 41.67
N GLY A 4 -35.82 48.27 40.47
CA GLY A 4 -35.76 46.95 39.90
C GLY A 4 -34.47 46.76 39.14
N ILE A 5 -33.68 45.73 39.51
CA ILE A 5 -32.46 45.27 38.80
C ILE A 5 -32.90 44.22 37.79
N GLY A 6 -32.81 44.57 36.50
CA GLY A 6 -33.05 43.64 35.40
C GLY A 6 -31.75 42.81 35.10
N TYR A 7 -31.82 41.48 35.25
CA TYR A 7 -30.75 40.57 34.78
C TYR A 7 -30.97 40.23 33.29
N LEU A 8 -30.03 40.70 32.45
CA LEU A 8 -29.92 40.24 31.07
C LEU A 8 -29.19 38.89 31.05
N LEU A 9 -29.92 37.83 30.78
CA LEU A 9 -29.35 36.51 30.48
C LEU A 9 -28.90 36.53 29.02
N GLY A 10 -27.58 36.66 28.79
CA GLY A 10 -26.97 36.45 27.48
C GLY A 10 -26.91 34.96 27.14
N LEU A 11 -27.72 34.51 26.19
CA LEU A 11 -27.59 33.17 25.57
C LEU A 11 -26.36 33.20 24.66
N GLY A 12 -25.24 32.66 25.13
CA GLY A 12 -24.09 32.33 24.30
C GLY A 12 -24.40 31.12 23.39
N ALA A 13 -24.60 31.36 22.10
CA ALA A 13 -24.69 30.30 21.12
C ALA A 13 -23.30 29.65 20.96
N LEU A 14 -23.13 28.42 21.49
CA LEU A 14 -22.00 27.58 21.19
C LEU A 14 -22.09 27.13 19.70
N ALA A 15 -21.29 27.78 18.84
CA ALA A 15 -21.14 27.31 17.45
C ALA A 15 -20.38 25.97 17.47
N LEU A 16 -21.08 24.87 17.23
CA LEU A 16 -20.47 23.59 16.90
C LEU A 16 -19.74 23.74 15.56
N GLN A 17 -18.43 23.85 15.62
CA GLN A 17 -17.60 23.77 14.41
C GLN A 17 -17.60 22.32 13.91
N PRO A 18 -17.95 22.08 12.63
CA PRO A 18 -17.83 20.75 12.07
C PRO A 18 -16.35 20.34 12.10
N LEU A 19 -16.07 19.19 12.73
CA LEU A 19 -14.77 18.55 12.63
C LEU A 19 -14.56 18.22 11.15
N ALA A 20 -13.67 18.93 10.49
CA ALA A 20 -13.24 18.60 9.14
C ALA A 20 -12.59 17.21 9.19
N HIS A 21 -13.33 16.17 8.79
CA HIS A 21 -12.76 14.87 8.52
C HIS A 21 -11.83 15.07 7.31
N GLY A 22 -10.52 15.01 7.55
CA GLY A 22 -9.55 14.96 6.46
C GLY A 22 -9.91 13.79 5.53
N ALA A 23 -9.74 13.98 4.22
CA ALA A 23 -9.97 12.89 3.27
C ALA A 23 -9.04 11.71 3.61
N ASP A 24 -9.56 10.48 3.53
CA ASP A 24 -8.80 9.26 3.80
C ASP A 24 -7.62 9.09 2.83
N LEU A 25 -6.54 8.48 3.30
CA LEU A 25 -5.40 8.09 2.45
C LEU A 25 -5.91 7.27 1.26
N GLN A 26 -5.52 7.65 0.05
CA GLN A 26 -5.96 7.00 -1.19
C GLN A 26 -4.78 6.49 -1.98
N LEU A 27 -4.84 5.24 -2.43
CA LEU A 27 -3.91 4.61 -3.36
C LEU A 27 -4.57 4.47 -4.73
N LYS A 28 -3.85 4.88 -5.78
CA LYS A 28 -4.23 4.71 -7.18
C LYS A 28 -3.13 3.97 -7.94
N SER A 29 -3.52 3.27 -8.99
CA SER A 29 -2.61 2.58 -9.90
C SER A 29 -2.97 2.88 -11.35
N SER A 30 -2.00 2.81 -12.24
CA SER A 30 -2.24 2.84 -13.69
C SER A 30 -3.09 1.66 -14.20
N LEU A 31 -3.29 0.61 -13.37
CA LEU A 31 -4.04 -0.62 -13.74
C LEU A 31 -5.49 -0.64 -13.21
N THR A 32 -6.07 0.50 -12.86
CA THR A 32 -7.39 0.51 -12.19
C THR A 32 -8.59 0.27 -13.09
N ALA A 33 -8.47 0.46 -14.41
CA ALA A 33 -9.61 0.48 -15.33
C ALA A 33 -10.48 -0.80 -15.30
N ASN A 34 -9.86 -2.00 -15.21
CA ASN A 34 -10.60 -3.27 -15.21
C ASN A 34 -10.27 -4.16 -14.00
N ARG A 35 -9.43 -3.70 -13.08
CA ARG A 35 -8.93 -4.49 -11.94
C ARG A 35 -8.22 -5.81 -12.32
N VAL A 36 -7.88 -6.01 -13.60
CA VAL A 36 -7.18 -7.19 -14.11
C VAL A 36 -5.77 -6.77 -14.50
N ILE A 37 -4.79 -7.50 -14.01
CA ILE A 37 -3.37 -7.29 -14.31
C ILE A 37 -3.08 -7.87 -15.70
N PRO A 38 -2.61 -7.07 -16.68
CA PRO A 38 -2.24 -7.56 -18.01
C PRO A 38 -1.06 -8.54 -17.94
N ALA A 39 -0.97 -9.44 -18.94
CA ALA A 39 0.06 -10.49 -18.99
C ALA A 39 1.50 -9.95 -18.98
N ASP A 40 1.75 -8.76 -19.55
CA ASP A 40 3.08 -8.12 -19.56
C ASP A 40 3.58 -7.79 -18.14
N TYR A 41 2.69 -7.62 -17.17
CA TYR A 41 3.01 -7.37 -15.77
C TYR A 41 3.34 -8.63 -15.00
N TYR A 42 3.11 -9.82 -15.58
CA TYR A 42 3.42 -11.09 -14.93
C TYR A 42 4.93 -11.28 -14.83
N TRP A 43 5.31 -12.08 -13.86
CA TRP A 43 6.70 -12.47 -13.70
C TRP A 43 7.18 -13.29 -14.91
N ASN A 44 8.48 -13.39 -15.06
CA ASN A 44 9.14 -14.09 -16.17
C ASN A 44 9.76 -15.43 -15.75
N GLN A 45 9.29 -16.00 -14.64
CA GLN A 45 9.72 -17.29 -14.10
C GLN A 45 8.51 -18.09 -13.59
N PHE A 46 8.74 -19.28 -13.08
CA PHE A 46 7.69 -20.21 -12.58
C PHE A 46 6.60 -20.51 -13.62
N GLY A 47 6.98 -20.65 -14.88
CA GLY A 47 6.04 -20.90 -15.97
C GLY A 47 5.25 -19.66 -16.42
N CYS A 48 5.60 -18.47 -15.94
CA CYS A 48 5.12 -17.21 -16.46
C CYS A 48 6.13 -16.56 -17.41
N SER A 49 5.65 -15.81 -18.38
CA SER A 49 6.44 -15.20 -19.46
C SER A 49 6.15 -13.71 -19.64
N GLY A 50 5.77 -13.01 -18.58
CA GLY A 50 5.57 -11.55 -18.61
C GLY A 50 6.90 -10.79 -18.65
N ALA A 51 6.82 -9.47 -18.68
CA ALA A 51 8.00 -8.59 -18.64
C ALA A 51 8.37 -8.13 -17.22
N ASN A 52 7.74 -8.68 -16.17
CA ASN A 52 7.94 -8.33 -14.77
C ASN A 52 7.78 -6.83 -14.52
N LEU A 53 6.69 -6.23 -15.04
CA LEU A 53 6.40 -4.81 -14.90
C LEU A 53 5.64 -4.52 -13.60
N ALA A 54 6.10 -3.54 -12.81
CA ALA A 54 5.29 -2.95 -11.75
C ALA A 54 4.45 -1.80 -12.31
N PRO A 55 3.20 -1.63 -11.89
CA PRO A 55 2.42 -0.47 -12.26
C PRO A 55 2.93 0.80 -11.58
N ARG A 56 2.65 1.96 -12.20
CA ARG A 56 2.76 3.22 -11.49
C ARG A 56 1.73 3.25 -10.36
N LEU A 57 2.19 3.67 -9.19
CA LEU A 57 1.38 3.89 -8.00
C LEU A 57 1.46 5.35 -7.59
N ASP A 58 0.32 5.94 -7.26
CA ASP A 58 0.19 7.31 -6.74
C ASP A 58 -0.65 7.27 -5.49
N TRP A 59 -0.31 8.09 -4.46
CA TRP A 59 -1.12 8.21 -3.25
C TRP A 59 -1.24 9.64 -2.78
N GLN A 60 -2.34 9.92 -2.09
CA GLN A 60 -2.68 11.27 -1.61
C GLN A 60 -3.45 11.21 -0.28
N ASN A 61 -3.61 12.36 0.36
CA ASN A 61 -4.35 12.52 1.61
C ASN A 61 -3.73 11.74 2.78
N ALA A 62 -2.41 11.77 2.89
CA ALA A 62 -1.74 11.22 4.05
C ALA A 62 -2.16 11.98 5.32
N PRO A 63 -2.43 11.30 6.46
CA PRO A 63 -2.81 11.97 7.69
C PRO A 63 -1.66 12.83 8.24
N ALA A 64 -2.01 13.82 9.05
CA ALA A 64 -1.03 14.59 9.80
C ALA A 64 -0.18 13.65 10.67
N GLY A 65 1.12 13.98 10.81
CA GLY A 65 2.06 13.16 11.55
C GLY A 65 2.72 12.04 10.73
N THR A 66 2.39 11.90 9.43
CA THR A 66 3.09 10.99 8.53
C THR A 66 4.55 11.42 8.37
N LYS A 67 5.48 10.51 8.64
CA LYS A 67 6.93 10.73 8.56
C LYS A 67 7.61 9.92 7.46
N SER A 68 6.99 8.84 7.00
CA SER A 68 7.41 8.05 5.84
C SER A 68 6.24 7.24 5.31
N PHE A 69 6.46 6.57 4.16
CA PHE A 69 5.52 5.60 3.63
C PHE A 69 6.18 4.24 3.46
N ALA A 70 5.32 3.21 3.37
CA ALA A 70 5.70 1.90 2.88
C ALA A 70 4.70 1.42 1.83
N ILE A 71 5.18 0.61 0.89
CA ILE A 71 4.37 -0.06 -0.15
C ILE A 71 4.59 -1.56 -0.04
N THR A 72 3.50 -2.30 -0.07
CA THR A 72 3.55 -3.77 -0.12
C THR A 72 2.74 -4.31 -1.28
N PHE A 73 3.19 -5.44 -1.85
CA PHE A 73 2.48 -6.20 -2.87
C PHE A 73 2.37 -7.67 -2.44
N TYR A 74 1.14 -8.17 -2.33
CA TYR A 74 0.85 -9.42 -1.65
C TYR A 74 -0.22 -10.23 -2.39
N ASP A 75 0.06 -11.50 -2.68
CA ASP A 75 -0.91 -12.47 -3.21
C ASP A 75 -1.65 -13.14 -2.04
N GLN A 76 -2.96 -12.85 -1.95
CA GLN A 76 -3.81 -13.34 -0.87
C GLN A 76 -4.19 -14.83 -1.05
N ASP A 77 -4.12 -15.34 -2.28
CA ASP A 77 -4.63 -16.64 -2.67
C ASP A 77 -3.51 -17.66 -2.97
N ALA A 78 -2.24 -17.27 -2.80
CA ALA A 78 -1.12 -18.17 -3.02
C ALA A 78 -1.21 -19.40 -2.11
N PRO A 79 -1.03 -20.63 -2.66
CA PRO A 79 -1.23 -21.88 -1.92
C PRO A 79 -0.04 -22.22 -1.01
N THR A 80 0.44 -21.26 -0.23
CA THR A 80 1.58 -21.39 0.69
C THR A 80 1.13 -21.55 2.15
N GLY A 81 -0.19 -21.45 2.41
CA GLY A 81 -0.76 -21.43 3.76
C GLY A 81 -0.74 -20.05 4.42
N SER A 82 -0.03 -19.07 3.87
CA SER A 82 0.09 -17.70 4.41
C SER A 82 0.05 -16.61 3.33
N GLY A 83 -0.39 -16.95 2.10
CA GLY A 83 -0.26 -16.04 0.96
C GLY A 83 1.19 -15.87 0.52
N PHE A 84 1.49 -14.82 -0.28
CA PHE A 84 2.85 -14.61 -0.79
C PHE A 84 3.17 -13.11 -0.93
N TRP A 85 4.29 -12.69 -0.34
CA TRP A 85 4.80 -11.33 -0.43
C TRP A 85 5.69 -11.18 -1.67
N HIS A 86 5.21 -10.39 -2.63
CA HIS A 86 5.86 -10.12 -3.91
C HIS A 86 6.77 -8.89 -3.90
N ARG A 87 6.49 -7.94 -2.98
CA ARG A 87 7.29 -6.72 -2.77
C ARG A 87 7.01 -6.13 -1.40
N VAL A 88 8.06 -5.62 -0.74
CA VAL A 88 7.95 -4.80 0.46
C VAL A 88 8.97 -3.67 0.37
N VAL A 89 8.49 -2.42 0.27
CA VAL A 89 9.32 -1.20 0.26
C VAL A 89 8.93 -0.36 1.46
N TYR A 90 9.90 0.13 2.21
CA TYR A 90 9.68 0.97 3.38
C TYR A 90 10.68 2.14 3.41
N ASP A 91 10.54 3.06 4.38
CA ASP A 91 11.33 4.29 4.49
C ASP A 91 11.22 5.21 3.27
N ILE A 92 10.10 5.15 2.54
CA ILE A 92 9.81 6.08 1.46
C ILE A 92 9.60 7.47 2.09
N PRO A 93 10.36 8.52 1.70
CA PRO A 93 10.24 9.84 2.32
C PRO A 93 8.83 10.42 2.28
N ALA A 94 8.44 11.18 3.32
CA ALA A 94 7.10 11.75 3.47
C ALA A 94 6.68 12.73 2.34
N ASN A 95 7.63 13.31 1.62
CA ASN A 95 7.40 14.17 0.47
C ASN A 95 7.24 13.42 -0.86
N VAL A 96 7.38 12.09 -0.85
CA VAL A 96 7.18 11.24 -2.02
C VAL A 96 5.75 10.73 -2.02
N HIS A 97 5.06 10.87 -3.14
CA HIS A 97 3.65 10.50 -3.28
C HIS A 97 3.39 9.57 -4.49
N SER A 98 4.46 9.02 -5.06
CA SER A 98 4.34 8.05 -6.15
C SER A 98 5.55 7.13 -6.27
N LEU A 99 5.34 5.92 -6.80
CA LEU A 99 6.36 5.08 -7.38
C LEU A 99 6.10 4.97 -8.89
N PRO A 100 7.11 5.21 -9.74
CA PRO A 100 6.90 5.25 -11.20
C PRO A 100 6.53 3.88 -11.80
N GLY A 101 6.87 2.79 -11.09
CA GLY A 101 6.77 1.46 -11.65
C GLY A 101 7.82 1.19 -12.73
N GLY A 102 7.54 0.19 -13.58
CA GLY A 102 8.42 -0.21 -14.67
C GLY A 102 9.01 -1.60 -14.48
N LYS A 103 9.98 -1.96 -15.32
CA LYS A 103 10.60 -3.28 -15.30
C LYS A 103 11.28 -3.55 -13.96
N ASP A 104 11.10 -4.78 -13.46
CA ASP A 104 11.67 -5.27 -12.19
C ASP A 104 11.36 -4.34 -11.00
N GLY A 105 10.20 -3.64 -11.04
CA GLY A 105 9.75 -2.77 -9.98
C GLY A 105 10.04 -1.29 -10.20
N GLY A 106 10.93 -0.95 -11.13
CA GLY A 106 11.36 0.42 -11.40
C GLY A 106 12.24 1.02 -10.30
N PRO A 107 12.70 2.27 -10.47
CA PRO A 107 13.56 2.94 -9.52
C PRO A 107 12.83 3.27 -8.22
N LEU A 108 13.56 3.20 -7.12
CA LEU A 108 13.09 3.63 -5.80
C LEU A 108 13.54 5.06 -5.49
N PRO A 109 12.75 5.81 -4.71
CA PRO A 109 13.18 7.08 -4.15
C PRO A 109 14.42 6.91 -3.27
N GLU A 110 15.26 7.94 -3.23
CA GLU A 110 16.41 7.98 -2.34
C GLU A 110 15.99 7.76 -0.88
N GLY A 111 16.71 6.88 -0.18
CA GLY A 111 16.45 6.51 1.20
C GLY A 111 15.40 5.42 1.42
N ALA A 112 14.64 5.04 0.39
CA ALA A 112 13.73 3.90 0.46
C ALA A 112 14.51 2.57 0.41
N ILE A 113 14.00 1.57 1.11
CA ILE A 113 14.63 0.25 1.27
C ILE A 113 13.66 -0.83 0.81
N GLU A 114 14.14 -1.80 0.04
CA GLU A 114 13.38 -3.05 -0.22
C GLU A 114 13.77 -4.12 0.80
N SER A 115 12.76 -4.69 1.44
CA SER A 115 12.90 -5.86 2.30
C SER A 115 12.86 -7.15 1.50
N ASN A 116 13.23 -8.26 2.16
CA ASN A 116 13.01 -9.58 1.59
C ASN A 116 11.53 -9.81 1.29
N THR A 117 11.29 -10.53 0.20
CA THR A 117 10.00 -11.12 -0.17
C THR A 117 9.97 -12.58 0.28
N ASP A 118 8.89 -13.32 -0.03
CA ASP A 118 8.85 -14.76 0.25
C ASP A 118 9.75 -15.61 -0.66
N LEU A 119 10.45 -14.98 -1.63
CA LEU A 119 11.58 -15.60 -2.33
C LEU A 119 12.90 -15.53 -1.54
N GLY A 120 12.89 -14.99 -0.31
CA GLY A 120 14.08 -14.85 0.53
C GLY A 120 15.06 -13.78 0.04
N LYS A 121 14.66 -12.88 -0.84
CA LYS A 121 15.47 -11.78 -1.36
C LYS A 121 14.60 -10.54 -1.64
N PRO A 122 15.19 -9.33 -1.61
CA PRO A 122 14.49 -8.11 -1.98
C PRO A 122 14.20 -8.06 -3.48
N GLY A 123 13.28 -7.19 -3.88
CA GLY A 123 12.91 -6.92 -5.27
C GLY A 123 11.41 -6.96 -5.51
N PHE A 124 11.05 -6.75 -6.77
CA PHE A 124 9.69 -6.89 -7.27
C PHE A 124 9.57 -8.19 -8.08
N PHE A 125 8.55 -8.96 -7.75
CA PHE A 125 8.20 -10.18 -8.49
C PHE A 125 6.74 -10.06 -8.91
N GLY A 126 6.50 -10.01 -10.22
CA GLY A 126 5.17 -9.88 -10.78
C GLY A 126 4.27 -11.06 -10.45
N PRO A 127 2.96 -10.95 -10.68
CA PRO A 127 2.02 -12.05 -10.50
C PRO A 127 2.41 -13.27 -11.32
N CYS A 128 2.24 -14.46 -10.74
CA CYS A 128 2.33 -15.72 -11.46
C CYS A 128 1.42 -16.75 -10.79
N PRO A 129 0.08 -16.59 -10.87
CA PRO A 129 -0.83 -17.54 -10.26
C PRO A 129 -0.70 -18.92 -10.94
N PRO A 130 -0.98 -20.02 -10.26
CA PRO A 130 -1.05 -21.35 -10.89
C PRO A 130 -1.99 -21.37 -12.09
N GLU A 131 -1.74 -22.27 -13.05
CA GLU A 131 -2.60 -22.44 -14.23
C GLU A 131 -4.05 -22.75 -13.82
N GLY A 132 -5.01 -22.23 -14.57
CA GLY A 132 -6.44 -22.38 -14.29
C GLY A 132 -6.93 -21.63 -13.03
N ARG A 133 -6.07 -20.92 -12.31
CA ARG A 133 -6.42 -20.17 -11.09
C ARG A 133 -6.36 -18.67 -11.30
N GLN A 134 -7.32 -17.97 -10.69
CA GLN A 134 -7.32 -16.52 -10.57
C GLN A 134 -7.00 -16.15 -9.13
N HIS A 135 -6.02 -15.28 -8.91
CA HIS A 135 -5.61 -14.81 -7.59
C HIS A 135 -5.86 -13.31 -7.42
N ARG A 136 -6.04 -12.89 -6.17
CA ARG A 136 -6.17 -11.50 -5.73
C ARG A 136 -4.82 -10.99 -5.25
N TYR A 137 -4.31 -10.00 -5.95
CA TYR A 137 -3.06 -9.31 -5.64
C TYR A 137 -3.37 -7.97 -5.03
N LYS A 138 -2.85 -7.73 -3.85
CA LYS A 138 -3.12 -6.53 -3.07
C LYS A 138 -1.90 -5.63 -2.99
N TRP A 139 -2.01 -4.42 -3.53
CA TRP A 139 -1.13 -3.31 -3.23
C TRP A 139 -1.64 -2.59 -1.99
N THR A 140 -0.74 -2.25 -1.07
CA THR A 140 -1.07 -1.44 0.10
C THR A 140 -0.05 -0.33 0.26
N VAL A 141 -0.52 0.92 0.42
CA VAL A 141 0.29 2.02 0.92
C VAL A 141 0.02 2.19 2.42
N HIS A 142 1.09 2.34 3.20
CA HIS A 142 1.04 2.63 4.62
C HIS A 142 1.63 4.03 4.86
N ALA A 143 0.92 4.90 5.56
CA ALA A 143 1.44 6.15 6.10
C ALA A 143 1.96 5.87 7.51
N LEU A 144 3.26 6.12 7.76
CA LEU A 144 3.94 5.72 8.99
C LEU A 144 4.24 6.92 9.88
N ASN A 145 4.15 6.72 11.21
CA ASN A 145 4.49 7.72 12.23
C ASN A 145 6.00 7.80 12.54
N VAL A 146 6.83 7.03 11.86
CA VAL A 146 8.29 7.02 11.97
C VAL A 146 8.94 7.33 10.63
N ALA A 147 10.07 8.03 10.64
CA ALA A 147 10.85 8.32 9.44
C ALA A 147 11.65 7.08 8.98
N LYS A 148 12.05 6.25 9.93
CA LYS A 148 12.77 4.99 9.71
C LYS A 148 12.07 3.88 10.46
N LEU A 149 11.70 2.84 9.72
CA LEU A 149 11.09 1.65 10.30
C LEU A 149 12.15 0.86 11.10
N PRO A 150 11.89 0.46 12.35
CA PRO A 150 12.89 -0.22 13.19
C PRO A 150 13.03 -1.71 12.82
N VAL A 151 13.40 -1.99 11.56
CA VAL A 151 13.58 -3.33 11.01
C VAL A 151 15.01 -3.51 10.48
N LYS A 152 15.47 -4.76 10.44
CA LYS A 152 16.74 -5.11 9.80
C LYS A 152 16.48 -5.52 8.36
N PRO A 153 17.43 -5.29 7.43
CA PRO A 153 17.27 -5.64 6.02
C PRO A 153 17.05 -7.14 5.74
N ASP A 154 17.49 -8.00 6.66
CA ASP A 154 17.36 -9.46 6.57
C ASP A 154 16.03 -10.02 7.13
N TYR A 155 15.17 -9.16 7.67
CA TYR A 155 13.86 -9.61 8.14
C TYR A 155 13.00 -10.15 6.98
N SER A 156 12.16 -11.15 7.30
CA SER A 156 11.16 -11.63 6.36
C SER A 156 10.11 -10.55 6.08
N ALA A 157 9.43 -10.66 4.93
CA ALA A 157 8.32 -9.78 4.59
C ALA A 157 7.24 -9.76 5.69
N ALA A 158 6.90 -10.93 6.24
CA ALA A 158 5.90 -11.05 7.30
C ALA A 158 6.32 -10.34 8.59
N LEU A 159 7.60 -10.47 9.00
CA LEU A 159 8.11 -9.76 10.18
C LEU A 159 8.17 -8.25 9.94
N THR A 160 8.59 -7.81 8.76
CA THR A 160 8.52 -6.40 8.37
C THR A 160 7.08 -5.89 8.42
N GLY A 161 6.10 -6.69 7.95
CA GLY A 161 4.67 -6.40 8.03
C GLY A 161 4.16 -6.18 9.46
N PHE A 162 4.70 -6.90 10.46
CA PHE A 162 4.38 -6.67 11.87
C PHE A 162 4.82 -5.27 12.32
N PHE A 163 6.03 -4.83 11.97
CA PHE A 163 6.50 -3.48 12.29
C PHE A 163 5.72 -2.41 11.54
N LEU A 164 5.36 -2.66 10.28
CA LEU A 164 4.46 -1.76 9.53
C LEU A 164 3.13 -1.58 10.27
N TRP A 165 2.51 -2.67 10.74
CA TRP A 165 1.27 -2.61 11.51
C TRP A 165 1.40 -1.73 12.76
N GLN A 166 2.50 -1.84 13.52
CA GLN A 166 2.73 -1.04 14.73
C GLN A 166 2.87 0.46 14.46
N HIS A 167 3.38 0.84 13.31
CA HIS A 167 3.72 2.22 12.96
C HIS A 167 2.77 2.87 11.96
N THR A 168 1.75 2.15 11.48
CA THR A 168 0.79 2.67 10.49
C THR A 168 -0.24 3.59 11.15
N LEU A 169 -0.27 4.85 10.70
CA LEU A 169 -1.32 5.82 11.00
C LEU A 169 -2.58 5.60 10.17
N ALA A 170 -2.39 5.33 8.89
CA ALA A 170 -3.43 5.00 7.92
C ALA A 170 -2.87 4.12 6.82
N LYS A 171 -3.74 3.35 6.17
CA LYS A 171 -3.41 2.56 4.99
C LYS A 171 -4.50 2.67 3.93
N SER A 172 -4.11 2.47 2.67
CA SER A 172 -5.04 2.33 1.56
C SER A 172 -4.67 1.12 0.72
N GLU A 173 -5.67 0.37 0.32
CA GLU A 173 -5.49 -0.90 -0.37
C GLU A 173 -6.12 -0.87 -1.76
N LEU A 174 -5.46 -1.50 -2.72
CA LEU A 174 -5.95 -1.72 -4.07
C LEU A 174 -5.79 -3.20 -4.41
N VAL A 175 -6.90 -3.89 -4.63
CA VAL A 175 -6.91 -5.30 -5.04
C VAL A 175 -7.09 -5.39 -6.54
N LEU A 176 -6.17 -6.12 -7.18
CA LEU A 176 -6.16 -6.44 -8.60
C LEU A 176 -6.22 -7.96 -8.78
N LEU A 177 -6.71 -8.41 -9.91
CA LEU A 177 -6.85 -9.84 -10.24
C LEU A 177 -5.78 -10.23 -11.28
N ALA A 178 -5.17 -11.39 -11.11
CA ALA A 178 -4.34 -12.00 -12.14
C ALA A 178 -4.77 -13.45 -12.37
N GLY A 179 -4.74 -13.90 -13.64
CA GLY A 179 -5.26 -15.19 -14.04
C GLY A 179 -6.76 -15.17 -14.42
N PRO A 180 -7.35 -16.34 -14.75
CA PRO A 180 -6.63 -17.61 -14.86
C PRO A 180 -5.66 -17.61 -16.07
N ARG A 181 -4.50 -18.24 -15.88
CA ARG A 181 -3.61 -18.55 -17.01
C ARG A 181 -4.16 -19.75 -17.77
N LYS A 182 -3.89 -19.79 -19.08
CA LYS A 182 -4.23 -20.98 -19.88
C LYS A 182 -3.42 -22.18 -19.36
N GLU A 183 -4.04 -23.33 -19.29
CA GLU A 183 -3.33 -24.58 -19.03
C GLU A 183 -2.39 -24.87 -20.20
N SER A 184 -1.15 -25.20 -19.89
CA SER A 184 -0.20 -25.70 -20.89
C SER A 184 -0.73 -27.07 -21.36
N THR A 185 -1.15 -27.16 -22.61
CA THR A 185 -1.38 -28.46 -23.25
C THR A 185 -0.06 -29.23 -23.27
N GLN A 186 0.03 -30.25 -22.42
CA GLN A 186 1.11 -31.27 -22.48
C GLN A 186 1.04 -32.10 -23.73
#